data_63b45782ba94a228d540b2b5309d0450
#
_entry.id   63b45782ba94a228d540b2b5309d0450
#
_cell.length_a   1.000
_cell.length_b   1.000
_cell.length_c   1.000
_cell.angle_alpha   90.00
_cell.angle_beta   90.00
_cell.angle_gamma   90.00
#
_symmetry.space_group_name_H-M   'P 1'
#
loop_
_entity.id
_entity.type
_entity.pdbx_description
1 polymer ?
#
loop_
_entity_poly.entity_id
_entity_poly.type
_entity_poly.pdbx_seq_one_letter_code
_entity_poly.pdbx_strand_id
1 'polypeptide(L)'
;MVIRELKDWHKEYKRPLIISGPCSVETEKQLRESVLPILDKVDFVRGGIWKPRTRPGNFEGNGEKALQWVANMKRETPFKFAMEVATPEHVELAMKYDVDLLWIGARTTVNPFNVAELAEALQGASIPVLVKNPIHAELSLWKGALERFSKAGVENLGAIHRGFHSYQKSKYRNIPLWQVPLDLKSEFPELPLICDPSHIAGQTELVPDIAQRALDLNYDGLMIEAHCQPQLAWSDAAQQIPSEELGLLLDGLLLRDAAFTKENIISQLEIIREQIDQADREILEAINLRMNLVEKIGEYKKENNVAIFQLSRWKSIFNSRQEWAEQLNLDKDFVVDILRLLHQQSVKTQTEVFNQKEEKNLSSND
;
A
#
# COMPACT_ATOMS: atom_id res chain seq x y z
N MET A 1 2.79 -17.69 -9.64
CA MET A 1 4.25 -17.64 -9.35
C MET A 1 4.36 -17.44 -7.84
N VAL A 2 5.29 -18.07 -7.16
CA VAL A 2 5.32 -18.07 -5.69
C VAL A 2 6.57 -17.33 -5.26
N ILE A 3 6.44 -16.37 -4.34
CA ILE A 3 7.60 -15.87 -3.60
C ILE A 3 8.16 -17.08 -2.84
N ARG A 4 9.47 -17.36 -2.98
CA ARG A 4 10.14 -18.45 -2.25
C ARG A 4 10.02 -18.21 -0.75
N GLU A 5 10.27 -19.24 0.06
CA GLU A 5 10.26 -19.12 1.52
C GLU A 5 11.02 -17.86 1.97
N LEU A 6 10.27 -16.96 2.64
CA LEU A 6 10.82 -15.75 3.20
C LEU A 6 11.40 -16.04 4.58
N LYS A 7 12.50 -15.36 4.92
CA LYS A 7 13.01 -15.38 6.28
C LYS A 7 12.23 -14.41 7.15
N ASP A 8 11.96 -14.82 8.36
CA ASP A 8 11.26 -14.02 9.39
C ASP A 8 12.17 -12.95 10.03
N TRP A 9 13.01 -12.29 9.22
CA TRP A 9 14.03 -11.34 9.67
C TRP A 9 13.46 -10.21 10.55
N HIS A 10 12.21 -9.80 10.31
CA HIS A 10 11.54 -8.74 11.05
C HIS A 10 11.10 -9.17 12.46
N LYS A 11 10.94 -10.48 12.72
CA LYS A 11 10.55 -11.01 14.05
C LYS A 11 11.65 -10.90 15.10
N GLU A 12 12.88 -10.58 14.72
CA GLU A 12 13.97 -10.26 15.65
C GLU A 12 13.75 -8.91 16.36
N TYR A 13 12.87 -8.06 15.83
CA TYR A 13 12.55 -6.73 16.35
C TYR A 13 11.23 -6.73 17.11
N LYS A 14 11.10 -5.78 18.03
CA LYS A 14 9.81 -5.54 18.69
C LYS A 14 8.80 -5.02 17.67
N ARG A 15 7.55 -5.44 17.79
CA ARG A 15 6.47 -4.89 17.00
C ARG A 15 5.91 -3.62 17.64
N PRO A 16 5.66 -2.55 16.88
CA PRO A 16 5.96 -2.39 15.46
C PRO A 16 7.46 -2.17 15.22
N LEU A 17 8.00 -2.72 14.12
CA LEU A 17 9.33 -2.38 13.63
C LEU A 17 9.36 -0.88 13.30
N ILE A 18 10.27 -0.12 13.87
CA ILE A 18 10.36 1.33 13.67
C ILE A 18 11.59 1.69 12.82
N ILE A 19 11.33 2.30 11.66
CA ILE A 19 12.33 2.87 10.77
C ILE A 19 12.10 4.38 10.75
N SER A 20 13.02 5.19 11.32
CA SER A 20 12.84 6.64 11.34
C SER A 20 14.15 7.40 11.20
N GLY A 21 14.05 8.65 10.75
CA GLY A 21 15.15 9.56 10.49
C GLY A 21 14.81 10.53 9.38
N PRO A 22 15.76 11.37 8.93
CA PRO A 22 15.48 12.44 7.99
C PRO A 22 15.10 11.93 6.59
N CYS A 23 14.31 12.74 5.89
CA CYS A 23 13.99 12.52 4.48
C CYS A 23 15.26 12.43 3.64
N SER A 24 16.22 13.33 3.88
CA SER A 24 17.55 13.34 3.25
C SER A 24 18.66 13.62 4.26
N VAL A 25 19.84 13.06 3.98
CA VAL A 25 21.09 13.40 4.68
C VAL A 25 21.69 14.64 4.02
N GLU A 26 21.55 15.78 4.67
CA GLU A 26 21.88 17.10 4.09
C GLU A 26 23.27 17.58 4.48
N THR A 27 23.62 17.44 5.74
CA THR A 27 24.93 17.71 6.30
C THR A 27 25.25 16.73 7.42
N GLU A 28 26.52 16.53 7.76
CA GLU A 28 26.92 15.68 8.90
C GLU A 28 26.32 16.17 10.23
N LYS A 29 26.26 17.49 10.42
CA LYS A 29 25.62 18.11 11.59
C LYS A 29 24.12 17.81 11.65
N GLN A 30 23.40 18.02 10.54
CA GLN A 30 21.97 17.75 10.46
C GLN A 30 21.65 16.28 10.72
N LEU A 31 22.43 15.35 10.12
CA LEU A 31 22.30 13.92 10.36
C LEU A 31 22.40 13.62 11.86
N ARG A 32 23.46 14.10 12.50
CA ARG A 32 23.74 13.88 13.92
C ARG A 32 22.61 14.43 14.83
N GLU A 33 22.21 15.67 14.60
CA GLU A 33 21.13 16.32 15.36
C GLU A 33 19.76 15.66 15.13
N SER A 34 19.50 15.10 13.95
CA SER A 34 18.24 14.39 13.68
C SER A 34 18.20 12.99 14.29
N VAL A 35 19.34 12.30 14.34
CA VAL A 35 19.42 10.88 14.69
C VAL A 35 19.60 10.66 16.19
N LEU A 36 20.46 11.44 16.86
CA LEU A 36 20.74 11.22 18.31
C LEU A 36 19.49 11.20 19.20
N PRO A 37 18.47 12.07 19.00
CA PRO A 37 17.28 12.07 19.86
C PRO A 37 16.38 10.83 19.70
N ILE A 38 16.56 10.05 18.62
CA ILE A 38 15.66 8.94 18.26
C ILE A 38 16.29 7.56 18.36
N LEU A 39 17.59 7.44 18.67
CA LEU A 39 18.33 6.17 18.63
C LEU A 39 17.75 5.08 19.51
N ASP A 40 17.23 5.43 20.68
CA ASP A 40 16.61 4.50 21.63
C ASP A 40 15.15 4.15 21.28
N LYS A 41 14.61 4.76 20.24
CA LYS A 41 13.21 4.62 19.80
C LYS A 41 13.06 3.85 18.49
N VAL A 42 14.14 3.63 17.76
CA VAL A 42 14.10 3.09 16.41
C VAL A 42 14.95 1.83 16.25
N ASP A 43 14.49 0.90 15.42
CA ASP A 43 15.26 -0.29 15.05
C ASP A 43 16.24 0.02 13.90
N PHE A 44 15.83 0.91 13.00
CA PHE A 44 16.66 1.41 11.90
C PHE A 44 16.56 2.92 11.77
N VAL A 45 17.70 3.58 11.64
CA VAL A 45 17.77 4.98 11.22
C VAL A 45 17.67 5.03 9.70
N ARG A 46 16.68 5.77 9.17
CA ARG A 46 16.59 6.02 7.73
C ARG A 46 17.25 7.32 7.33
N GLY A 47 17.76 7.40 6.10
CA GLY A 47 18.24 8.64 5.50
C GLY A 47 18.32 8.55 3.99
N GLY A 48 17.80 9.56 3.28
CA GLY A 48 17.95 9.63 1.82
C GLY A 48 19.36 10.09 1.44
N ILE A 49 20.09 9.23 0.77
CA ILE A 49 21.45 9.47 0.28
C ILE A 49 21.40 10.05 -1.14
N TRP A 50 20.57 9.49 -1.99
CA TRP A 50 20.18 9.97 -3.31
C TRP A 50 18.69 10.27 -3.35
N LYS A 51 18.29 11.29 -4.09
CA LYS A 51 16.90 11.73 -4.20
C LYS A 51 16.49 11.85 -5.67
N PRO A 52 15.70 10.89 -6.19
CA PRO A 52 15.13 11.01 -7.52
C PRO A 52 14.16 12.19 -7.56
N ARG A 53 14.45 13.23 -8.36
CA ARG A 53 13.63 14.44 -8.43
C ARG A 53 12.86 14.52 -9.74
N THR A 54 11.62 14.98 -9.63
CA THR A 54 10.75 15.20 -10.80
C THR A 54 11.19 16.44 -11.59
N ARG A 55 11.78 17.43 -10.91
CA ARG A 55 12.25 18.69 -11.53
C ARG A 55 13.76 18.82 -11.30
N PRO A 56 14.52 19.21 -12.33
CA PRO A 56 15.95 19.51 -12.17
C PRO A 56 16.13 20.75 -11.25
N GLY A 57 17.27 20.82 -10.61
CA GLY A 57 17.64 21.92 -9.72
C GLY A 57 17.18 21.80 -8.27
N ASN A 58 16.43 20.77 -7.92
CA ASN A 58 16.17 20.42 -6.52
C ASN A 58 17.34 19.61 -5.95
N PHE A 59 17.46 19.57 -4.61
CA PHE A 59 18.49 18.80 -3.92
C PHE A 59 18.39 17.31 -4.28
N GLU A 60 19.43 16.76 -4.91
CA GLU A 60 19.49 15.38 -5.41
C GLU A 60 20.18 14.40 -4.43
N GLY A 61 20.59 14.88 -3.27
CA GLY A 61 21.35 14.12 -2.28
C GLY A 61 22.85 14.40 -2.33
N ASN A 62 23.57 13.90 -1.33
CA ASN A 62 25.04 14.08 -1.21
C ASN A 62 25.82 12.83 -1.67
N GLY A 63 25.14 11.77 -2.09
CA GLY A 63 25.78 10.56 -2.58
C GLY A 63 26.76 9.94 -1.58
N GLU A 64 27.87 9.44 -2.05
CA GLU A 64 28.89 8.74 -1.24
C GLU A 64 29.38 9.57 -0.05
N LYS A 65 29.45 10.90 -0.17
CA LYS A 65 29.83 11.80 0.93
C LYS A 65 28.89 11.65 2.14
N ALA A 66 27.58 11.50 1.92
CA ALA A 66 26.63 11.26 3.00
C ALA A 66 26.84 9.89 3.65
N LEU A 67 27.19 8.86 2.86
CA LEU A 67 27.54 7.54 3.40
C LEU A 67 28.79 7.58 4.30
N GLN A 68 29.77 8.41 3.96
CA GLN A 68 30.95 8.64 4.81
C GLN A 68 30.54 9.23 6.17
N TRP A 69 29.61 10.21 6.20
CA TRP A 69 29.09 10.77 7.44
C TRP A 69 28.34 9.74 8.28
N VAL A 70 27.50 8.91 7.63
CA VAL A 70 26.81 7.80 8.30
C VAL A 70 27.81 6.82 8.91
N ALA A 71 28.84 6.40 8.16
CA ALA A 71 29.87 5.48 8.64
C ALA A 71 30.69 6.07 9.78
N ASN A 72 31.01 7.37 9.74
CA ASN A 72 31.66 8.06 10.86
C ASN A 72 30.78 8.01 12.11
N MET A 73 29.51 8.35 11.98
CA MET A 73 28.58 8.35 13.10
C MET A 73 28.35 6.95 13.67
N LYS A 74 28.23 5.89 12.83
CA LYS A 74 28.11 4.49 13.27
C LYS A 74 29.30 4.02 14.10
N ARG A 75 30.52 4.52 13.84
CA ARG A 75 31.71 4.18 14.62
C ARG A 75 31.71 4.79 16.02
N GLU A 76 31.11 5.96 16.16
CA GLU A 76 30.99 6.65 17.46
C GLU A 76 29.79 6.17 18.27
N THR A 77 28.68 5.93 17.60
CA THR A 77 27.42 5.51 18.21
C THR A 77 26.80 4.41 17.36
N PRO A 78 26.77 3.15 17.80
CA PRO A 78 26.23 2.04 17.02
C PRO A 78 24.73 2.21 16.75
N PHE A 79 24.34 2.11 15.49
CA PHE A 79 22.95 2.03 15.02
C PHE A 79 22.87 1.31 13.67
N LYS A 80 21.70 0.82 13.34
CA LYS A 80 21.42 0.23 12.02
C LYS A 80 20.91 1.31 11.08
N PHE A 81 21.43 1.33 9.85
CA PHE A 81 21.09 2.35 8.85
C PHE A 81 20.33 1.77 7.66
N ALA A 82 19.29 2.46 7.26
CA ALA A 82 18.44 2.12 6.13
C ALA A 82 18.49 3.22 5.05
N MET A 83 18.53 2.85 3.75
CA MET A 83 18.52 3.81 2.65
C MET A 83 17.83 3.30 1.39
N GLU A 84 17.43 4.26 0.50
CA GLU A 84 16.92 3.96 -0.83
C GLU A 84 18.06 3.61 -1.79
N VAL A 85 17.85 2.58 -2.62
CA VAL A 85 18.69 2.29 -3.76
C VAL A 85 17.85 2.29 -5.05
N ALA A 86 18.45 2.78 -6.14
CA ALA A 86 17.79 2.92 -7.43
C ALA A 86 18.64 2.42 -8.61
N THR A 87 19.92 2.14 -8.38
CA THR A 87 20.86 1.61 -9.38
C THR A 87 21.79 0.56 -8.76
N PRO A 88 22.42 -0.31 -9.54
CA PRO A 88 23.43 -1.25 -9.05
C PRO A 88 24.57 -0.57 -8.29
N GLU A 89 25.04 0.59 -8.75
CA GLU A 89 26.12 1.35 -8.09
C GLU A 89 25.69 1.80 -6.68
N HIS A 90 24.41 2.12 -6.47
CA HIS A 90 23.89 2.43 -5.14
C HIS A 90 23.95 1.21 -4.22
N VAL A 91 23.72 0.00 -4.75
CA VAL A 91 23.83 -1.26 -4.00
C VAL A 91 25.29 -1.52 -3.62
N GLU A 92 26.23 -1.38 -4.56
CA GLU A 92 27.67 -1.55 -4.31
C GLU A 92 28.17 -0.60 -3.21
N LEU A 93 27.79 0.67 -3.28
CA LEU A 93 28.14 1.65 -2.26
C LEU A 93 27.45 1.34 -0.90
N ALA A 94 26.20 0.89 -0.90
CA ALA A 94 25.54 0.48 0.33
C ALA A 94 26.28 -0.67 1.03
N MET A 95 26.72 -1.69 0.27
CA MET A 95 27.52 -2.79 0.80
C MET A 95 28.89 -2.34 1.29
N LYS A 96 29.57 -1.46 0.54
CA LYS A 96 30.86 -0.89 0.91
C LYS A 96 30.84 -0.14 2.25
N TYR A 97 29.70 0.50 2.57
CA TYR A 97 29.52 1.29 3.80
C TYR A 97 28.72 0.59 4.90
N ASP A 98 28.54 -0.74 4.80
CA ASP A 98 27.84 -1.58 5.80
C ASP A 98 26.45 -1.03 6.15
N VAL A 99 25.65 -0.74 5.11
CA VAL A 99 24.23 -0.39 5.28
C VAL A 99 23.46 -1.63 5.69
N ASP A 100 22.51 -1.48 6.62
CA ASP A 100 21.87 -2.61 7.30
C ASP A 100 20.50 -2.99 6.71
N LEU A 101 19.87 -2.08 5.93
CA LEU A 101 18.59 -2.30 5.26
C LEU A 101 18.49 -1.43 4.01
N LEU A 102 17.95 -2.00 2.93
CA LEU A 102 17.70 -1.26 1.70
C LEU A 102 16.21 -1.17 1.41
N TRP A 103 15.79 -0.08 0.76
CA TRP A 103 14.48 -0.08 0.13
C TRP A 103 14.52 0.40 -1.31
N ILE A 104 13.56 -0.13 -2.08
CA ILE A 104 13.33 0.24 -3.47
C ILE A 104 12.24 1.29 -3.49
N GLY A 105 12.53 2.45 -4.10
CA GLY A 105 11.60 3.57 -4.17
C GLY A 105 10.39 3.31 -5.08
N ALA A 106 9.28 3.98 -4.81
CA ALA A 106 8.04 3.82 -5.58
C ALA A 106 8.18 4.13 -7.08
N ARG A 107 9.08 5.03 -7.46
CA ARG A 107 9.38 5.35 -8.86
C ARG A 107 10.23 4.28 -9.53
N THR A 108 11.09 3.61 -8.80
CA THR A 108 11.90 2.48 -9.27
C THR A 108 11.05 1.22 -9.42
N THR A 109 10.13 0.98 -8.48
CA THR A 109 9.23 -0.19 -8.48
C THR A 109 8.36 -0.28 -9.75
N VAL A 110 8.01 0.86 -10.38
CA VAL A 110 7.20 0.87 -11.61
C VAL A 110 7.98 0.44 -12.86
N ASN A 111 9.30 0.34 -12.79
CA ASN A 111 10.14 -0.02 -13.94
C ASN A 111 10.71 -1.44 -13.78
N PRO A 112 10.16 -2.45 -14.50
CA PRO A 112 10.62 -3.83 -14.38
C PRO A 112 12.10 -4.05 -14.76
N PHE A 113 12.67 -3.23 -15.64
CA PHE A 113 14.09 -3.33 -16.02
C PHE A 113 14.98 -2.89 -14.87
N ASN A 114 14.73 -1.72 -14.27
CA ASN A 114 15.49 -1.25 -13.11
C ASN A 114 15.36 -2.22 -11.92
N VAL A 115 14.18 -2.78 -11.69
CA VAL A 115 13.98 -3.79 -10.65
C VAL A 115 14.77 -5.06 -10.93
N ALA A 116 14.87 -5.49 -12.20
CA ALA A 116 15.65 -6.66 -12.58
C ALA A 116 17.14 -6.45 -12.36
N GLU A 117 17.69 -5.29 -12.76
CA GLU A 117 19.11 -4.91 -12.53
C GLU A 117 19.45 -4.86 -11.04
N LEU A 118 18.56 -4.28 -10.21
CA LEU A 118 18.73 -4.23 -8.76
C LEU A 118 18.63 -5.62 -8.12
N ALA A 119 17.75 -6.47 -8.61
CA ALA A 119 17.62 -7.85 -8.13
C ALA A 119 18.88 -8.67 -8.45
N GLU A 120 19.49 -8.47 -9.62
CA GLU A 120 20.75 -9.08 -10.00
C GLU A 120 21.91 -8.58 -9.11
N ALA A 121 22.00 -7.27 -8.88
CA ALA A 121 23.00 -6.68 -8.00
C ALA A 121 22.89 -7.15 -6.53
N LEU A 122 21.72 -7.57 -6.10
CA LEU A 122 21.43 -8.09 -4.74
C LEU A 122 21.46 -9.62 -4.66
N GLN A 123 21.84 -10.31 -5.74
CA GLN A 123 21.90 -11.76 -5.74
C GLN A 123 22.86 -12.29 -4.68
N GLY A 124 22.33 -13.14 -3.78
CA GLY A 124 23.10 -13.71 -2.68
C GLY A 124 23.37 -12.78 -1.50
N ALA A 125 22.86 -11.56 -1.52
CA ALA A 125 22.94 -10.64 -0.40
C ALA A 125 21.99 -11.05 0.73
N SER A 126 22.46 -10.98 1.98
CA SER A 126 21.66 -11.27 3.18
C SER A 126 20.98 -10.03 3.77
N ILE A 127 21.24 -8.84 3.22
CA ILE A 127 20.64 -7.59 3.69
C ILE A 127 19.12 -7.58 3.46
N PRO A 128 18.30 -7.11 4.40
CA PRO A 128 16.88 -6.94 4.18
C PRO A 128 16.57 -5.90 3.09
N VAL A 129 15.61 -6.24 2.21
CA VAL A 129 15.17 -5.38 1.11
C VAL A 129 13.66 -5.14 1.20
N LEU A 130 13.27 -3.89 1.37
CA LEU A 130 11.87 -3.46 1.38
C LEU A 130 11.49 -2.86 0.03
N VAL A 131 10.35 -3.24 -0.52
CA VAL A 131 9.86 -2.73 -1.80
C VAL A 131 8.68 -1.80 -1.56
N LYS A 132 8.81 -0.50 -1.87
CA LYS A 132 7.68 0.44 -1.81
C LYS A 132 6.65 0.10 -2.89
N ASN A 133 5.36 0.25 -2.58
CA ASN A 133 4.32 0.14 -3.59
C ASN A 133 4.60 1.10 -4.77
N PRO A 134 4.20 0.73 -6.01
CA PRO A 134 4.31 1.61 -7.16
C PRO A 134 3.50 2.90 -6.97
N ILE A 135 3.81 3.94 -7.75
CA ILE A 135 3.14 5.25 -7.66
C ILE A 135 1.64 5.11 -7.90
N HIS A 136 1.24 4.27 -8.86
CA HIS A 136 -0.15 3.96 -9.17
C HIS A 136 -0.62 2.71 -8.43
N ALA A 137 -1.94 2.61 -8.19
CA ALA A 137 -2.54 1.48 -7.48
C ALA A 137 -2.64 0.25 -8.39
N GLU A 138 -1.50 -0.36 -8.68
CA GLU A 138 -1.38 -1.55 -9.51
C GLU A 138 -0.66 -2.66 -8.73
N LEU A 139 -1.45 -3.56 -8.15
CA LEU A 139 -0.96 -4.66 -7.31
C LEU A 139 -0.01 -5.60 -8.08
N SER A 140 -0.29 -5.85 -9.36
CA SER A 140 0.53 -6.71 -10.22
C SER A 140 1.97 -6.21 -10.38
N LEU A 141 2.20 -4.90 -10.49
CA LEU A 141 3.54 -4.31 -10.54
C LEU A 141 4.29 -4.49 -9.20
N TRP A 142 3.61 -4.30 -8.08
CA TRP A 142 4.21 -4.48 -6.76
C TRP A 142 4.61 -5.93 -6.53
N LYS A 143 3.72 -6.86 -6.83
CA LYS A 143 3.98 -8.31 -6.79
C LYS A 143 5.14 -8.68 -7.71
N GLY A 144 5.11 -8.22 -8.96
CA GLY A 144 6.16 -8.49 -9.93
C GLY A 144 7.55 -7.99 -9.51
N ALA A 145 7.63 -6.88 -8.77
CA ALA A 145 8.88 -6.41 -8.20
C ALA A 145 9.38 -7.36 -7.08
N LEU A 146 8.52 -7.72 -6.12
CA LEU A 146 8.85 -8.65 -5.04
C LEU A 146 9.28 -10.04 -5.58
N GLU A 147 8.58 -10.55 -6.58
CA GLU A 147 8.89 -11.83 -7.24
C GLU A 147 10.27 -11.83 -7.91
N ARG A 148 10.70 -10.69 -8.49
CA ARG A 148 12.05 -10.57 -9.10
C ARG A 148 13.14 -10.67 -8.05
N PHE A 149 13.01 -9.97 -6.93
CA PHE A 149 13.96 -10.07 -5.82
C PHE A 149 13.98 -11.48 -5.22
N SER A 150 12.83 -12.09 -4.99
CA SER A 150 12.74 -13.46 -4.50
C SER A 150 13.38 -14.47 -5.47
N LYS A 151 13.15 -14.31 -6.78
CA LYS A 151 13.77 -15.15 -7.82
C LYS A 151 15.29 -15.01 -7.86
N ALA A 152 15.81 -13.82 -7.61
CA ALA A 152 17.24 -13.55 -7.49
C ALA A 152 17.87 -14.11 -6.20
N GLY A 153 17.07 -14.68 -5.29
CA GLY A 153 17.55 -15.30 -4.05
C GLY A 153 17.61 -14.33 -2.86
N VAL A 154 16.95 -13.17 -2.94
CA VAL A 154 16.78 -12.28 -1.77
C VAL A 154 15.71 -12.88 -0.87
N GLU A 155 16.11 -13.38 0.31
CA GLU A 155 15.23 -14.08 1.25
C GLU A 155 14.63 -13.12 2.30
N ASN A 156 15.33 -12.02 2.64
CA ASN A 156 14.91 -11.02 3.62
C ASN A 156 14.11 -9.90 2.93
N LEU A 157 12.91 -10.23 2.45
CA LEU A 157 12.05 -9.25 1.76
C LEU A 157 11.01 -8.64 2.70
N GLY A 158 10.48 -7.48 2.30
CA GLY A 158 9.33 -6.84 2.89
C GLY A 158 8.72 -5.82 1.94
N ALA A 159 7.56 -5.29 2.30
CA ALA A 159 6.83 -4.32 1.52
C ALA A 159 6.62 -3.03 2.31
N ILE A 160 6.68 -1.87 1.63
CA ILE A 160 6.36 -0.56 2.23
C ILE A 160 5.16 0.03 1.51
N HIS A 161 4.12 0.31 2.26
CA HIS A 161 2.95 1.05 1.81
C HIS A 161 3.14 2.54 2.08
N ARG A 162 3.25 3.32 1.01
CA ARG A 162 3.45 4.79 1.06
C ARG A 162 2.29 5.59 0.43
N GLY A 163 1.16 4.92 0.16
CA GLY A 163 0.03 5.47 -0.58
C GLY A 163 0.26 5.56 -2.09
N PHE A 164 -0.80 5.94 -2.81
CA PHE A 164 -0.85 5.96 -4.27
C PHE A 164 -1.16 7.37 -4.77
N HIS A 165 -0.56 7.74 -5.90
CA HIS A 165 -0.83 9.02 -6.52
C HIS A 165 -2.26 9.06 -7.07
N SER A 166 -2.94 10.20 -6.86
CA SER A 166 -4.25 10.46 -7.44
C SER A 166 -4.26 11.88 -8.03
N TYR A 167 -4.92 12.03 -9.16
CA TYR A 167 -5.21 13.34 -9.75
C TYR A 167 -6.28 14.10 -8.95
N GLN A 168 -7.13 13.39 -8.22
CA GLN A 168 -8.17 14.01 -7.42
C GLN A 168 -7.58 14.68 -6.17
N LYS A 169 -8.12 15.84 -5.81
CA LYS A 169 -7.75 16.54 -4.57
C LYS A 169 -8.13 15.67 -3.36
N SER A 170 -7.18 15.48 -2.47
CA SER A 170 -7.33 14.75 -1.23
C SER A 170 -6.66 15.49 -0.09
N LYS A 171 -7.03 15.22 1.15
CA LYS A 171 -6.28 15.65 2.34
C LYS A 171 -4.91 14.97 2.43
N TYR A 172 -4.75 13.83 1.77
CA TYR A 172 -3.50 13.09 1.71
C TYR A 172 -2.66 13.51 0.49
N ARG A 173 -1.35 13.50 0.63
CA ARG A 173 -0.41 13.64 -0.49
C ARG A 173 -0.52 12.44 -1.44
N ASN A 174 -0.64 11.23 -0.87
CA ASN A 174 -0.88 10.01 -1.61
C ASN A 174 -2.03 9.26 -0.93
N ILE A 175 -3.06 8.91 -1.70
CA ILE A 175 -4.25 8.23 -1.14
C ILE A 175 -3.84 6.84 -0.65
N PRO A 176 -4.19 6.44 0.57
CA PRO A 176 -3.72 5.19 1.15
C PRO A 176 -4.27 3.94 0.44
N LEU A 177 -5.51 3.96 -0.09
CA LEU A 177 -6.16 2.78 -0.74
C LEU A 177 -5.82 1.48 0.00
N TRP A 178 -6.17 1.42 1.28
CA TRP A 178 -5.77 0.35 2.21
C TRP A 178 -6.03 -1.08 1.72
N GLN A 179 -7.02 -1.26 0.83
CA GLN A 179 -7.33 -2.58 0.28
C GLN A 179 -6.15 -3.17 -0.51
N VAL A 180 -5.42 -2.35 -1.29
CA VAL A 180 -4.31 -2.83 -2.14
C VAL A 180 -3.19 -3.51 -1.32
N PRO A 181 -2.65 -2.91 -0.24
CA PRO A 181 -1.68 -3.58 0.61
C PRO A 181 -2.26 -4.76 1.40
N LEU A 182 -3.55 -4.73 1.76
CA LEU A 182 -4.22 -5.88 2.39
C LEU A 182 -4.36 -7.05 1.43
N ASP A 183 -4.66 -6.81 0.16
CA ASP A 183 -4.67 -7.83 -0.88
C ASP A 183 -3.28 -8.45 -1.07
N LEU A 184 -2.21 -7.62 -1.05
CA LEU A 184 -0.83 -8.10 -1.07
C LEU A 184 -0.54 -9.01 0.13
N LYS A 185 -0.91 -8.57 1.35
CA LYS A 185 -0.69 -9.34 2.59
C LYS A 185 -1.50 -10.64 2.60
N SER A 186 -2.70 -10.66 2.01
CA SER A 186 -3.52 -11.88 1.88
C SER A 186 -2.88 -12.91 0.96
N GLU A 187 -2.21 -12.48 -0.11
CA GLU A 187 -1.49 -13.39 -1.02
C GLU A 187 -0.14 -13.85 -0.46
N PHE A 188 0.52 -13.01 0.35
CA PHE A 188 1.83 -13.26 0.97
C PHE A 188 1.78 -12.99 2.48
N PRO A 189 1.14 -13.88 3.28
CA PRO A 189 0.91 -13.65 4.71
C PRO A 189 2.21 -13.43 5.53
N GLU A 190 3.31 -14.07 5.14
CA GLU A 190 4.60 -13.97 5.83
C GLU A 190 5.41 -12.72 5.44
N LEU A 191 5.00 -11.99 4.39
CA LEU A 191 5.71 -10.79 3.95
C LEU A 191 5.48 -9.64 4.96
N PRO A 192 6.54 -9.11 5.62
CA PRO A 192 6.37 -7.96 6.50
C PRO A 192 5.89 -6.74 5.72
N LEU A 193 4.86 -6.09 6.24
CA LEU A 193 4.22 -4.93 5.66
C LEU A 193 4.43 -3.70 6.55
N ILE A 194 5.18 -2.73 6.05
CA ILE A 194 5.54 -1.49 6.74
C ILE A 194 4.70 -0.33 6.18
N CYS A 195 4.13 0.50 7.03
CA CYS A 195 3.47 1.73 6.60
C CYS A 195 4.46 2.90 6.60
N ASP A 196 4.40 3.73 5.56
CA ASP A 196 5.10 5.01 5.49
C ASP A 196 4.06 6.16 5.61
N PRO A 197 3.65 6.50 6.84
CA PRO A 197 2.60 7.50 7.07
C PRO A 197 3.04 8.90 6.64
N SER A 198 4.33 9.24 6.68
CA SER A 198 4.84 10.54 6.25
C SER A 198 4.55 10.82 4.76
N HIS A 199 4.81 9.83 3.89
CA HIS A 199 4.54 9.98 2.46
C HIS A 199 3.05 9.86 2.11
N ILE A 200 2.25 9.14 2.90
CA ILE A 200 0.78 9.14 2.75
C ILE A 200 0.22 10.50 3.12
N ALA A 201 0.58 11.02 4.28
CA ALA A 201 0.11 12.26 4.83
C ALA A 201 0.51 13.48 3.98
N GLY A 202 1.80 13.66 3.77
CA GLY A 202 2.39 14.86 3.16
C GLY A 202 2.42 16.08 4.09
N GLN A 203 1.90 15.95 5.31
CA GLN A 203 1.87 16.95 6.38
C GLN A 203 1.87 16.24 7.75
N THR A 204 2.53 16.86 8.73
CA THR A 204 2.80 16.22 10.04
C THR A 204 1.55 15.89 10.83
N GLU A 205 0.51 16.72 10.73
CA GLU A 205 -0.72 16.58 11.52
C GLU A 205 -1.49 15.29 11.25
N LEU A 206 -1.32 14.70 10.07
CA LEU A 206 -2.00 13.45 9.70
C LEU A 206 -1.16 12.20 9.99
N VAL A 207 0.11 12.34 10.33
CA VAL A 207 1.02 11.20 10.54
C VAL A 207 0.55 10.28 11.67
N PRO A 208 0.13 10.78 12.86
CA PRO A 208 -0.34 9.91 13.95
C PRO A 208 -1.57 9.07 13.57
N ASP A 209 -2.57 9.68 12.93
CA ASP A 209 -3.80 9.00 12.54
C ASP A 209 -3.54 7.88 11.52
N ILE A 210 -2.65 8.14 10.55
CA ILE A 210 -2.28 7.15 9.53
C ILE A 210 -1.44 6.03 10.16
N ALA A 211 -0.51 6.35 11.05
CA ALA A 211 0.28 5.38 11.79
C ALA A 211 -0.62 4.47 12.65
N GLN A 212 -1.57 5.05 13.40
CA GLN A 212 -2.54 4.28 14.17
C GLN A 212 -3.39 3.39 13.28
N ARG A 213 -3.88 3.92 12.15
CA ARG A 213 -4.68 3.14 11.20
C ARG A 213 -3.92 1.94 10.63
N ALA A 214 -2.63 2.09 10.37
CA ALA A 214 -1.79 0.98 9.92
C ALA A 214 -1.69 -0.12 11.01
N LEU A 215 -1.48 0.27 12.28
CA LEU A 215 -1.43 -0.68 13.41
C LEU A 215 -2.79 -1.36 13.64
N ASP A 216 -3.90 -0.64 13.49
CA ASP A 216 -5.25 -1.22 13.56
C ASP A 216 -5.50 -2.26 12.43
N LEU A 217 -4.83 -2.11 11.28
CA LEU A 217 -4.84 -3.04 10.16
C LEU A 217 -3.74 -4.11 10.23
N ASN A 218 -3.09 -4.26 11.38
CA ASN A 218 -2.10 -5.29 11.67
C ASN A 218 -0.81 -5.20 10.83
N TYR A 219 -0.35 -3.99 10.50
CA TYR A 219 0.96 -3.80 9.88
C TYR A 219 2.09 -4.20 10.84
N ASP A 220 3.21 -4.65 10.28
CA ASP A 220 4.36 -5.16 11.02
C ASP A 220 5.28 -4.02 11.51
N GLY A 221 5.21 -2.83 10.88
CA GLY A 221 6.04 -1.69 11.25
C GLY A 221 5.65 -0.37 10.62
N LEU A 222 6.41 0.67 10.99
CA LEU A 222 6.24 2.05 10.54
C LEU A 222 7.56 2.62 10.03
N MET A 223 7.49 3.40 8.92
CA MET A 223 8.60 4.20 8.40
C MET A 223 8.23 5.68 8.47
N ILE A 224 8.80 6.40 9.44
CA ILE A 224 8.42 7.80 9.73
C ILE A 224 9.59 8.73 9.44
N GLU A 225 9.33 9.85 8.77
CA GLU A 225 10.34 10.89 8.56
C GLU A 225 10.44 11.81 9.77
N ALA A 226 11.66 11.93 10.34
CA ALA A 226 11.97 12.79 11.47
C ALA A 226 13.22 13.62 11.20
N HIS A 227 13.19 14.90 11.55
CA HIS A 227 14.28 15.85 11.29
C HIS A 227 14.49 16.79 12.49
N CYS A 228 15.73 17.17 12.78
CA CYS A 228 16.03 18.08 13.90
C CYS A 228 15.32 19.44 13.80
N GLN A 229 15.15 19.94 12.57
CA GLN A 229 14.46 21.21 12.26
C GLN A 229 13.70 21.06 10.95
N PRO A 230 12.49 20.43 10.95
CA PRO A 230 11.75 20.09 9.74
C PRO A 230 11.55 21.26 8.77
N GLN A 231 11.26 22.45 9.31
CA GLN A 231 11.01 23.67 8.53
C GLN A 231 12.24 24.15 7.71
N LEU A 232 13.44 23.70 8.06
CA LEU A 232 14.70 24.00 7.34
C LEU A 232 15.17 22.86 6.44
N ALA A 233 14.43 21.76 6.40
CA ALA A 233 14.80 20.58 5.60
C ALA A 233 14.82 20.94 4.09
N TRP A 234 15.83 20.40 3.40
CA TRP A 234 16.03 20.59 1.96
C TRP A 234 15.08 19.75 1.11
N SER A 235 14.40 18.79 1.75
CA SER A 235 13.41 17.94 1.08
C SER A 235 12.23 17.64 1.99
N ASP A 236 11.03 17.65 1.41
CA ASP A 236 9.77 17.19 2.02
C ASP A 236 9.52 17.73 3.47
N ALA A 237 9.83 19.00 3.71
CA ALA A 237 9.79 19.65 5.02
C ALA A 237 8.43 19.47 5.76
N ALA A 238 7.30 19.59 5.04
CA ALA A 238 5.97 19.58 5.65
C ALA A 238 5.54 18.24 6.26
N GLN A 239 6.18 17.13 5.90
CA GLN A 239 5.78 15.78 6.36
C GLN A 239 6.72 15.17 7.39
N GLN A 240 7.85 15.84 7.69
CA GLN A 240 8.81 15.39 8.68
C GLN A 240 8.41 15.88 10.07
N ILE A 241 8.39 15.00 11.04
CA ILE A 241 8.17 15.39 12.45
C ILE A 241 9.46 15.87 13.09
N PRO A 242 9.42 16.73 14.13
CA PRO A 242 10.60 17.01 14.92
C PRO A 242 11.15 15.72 15.57
N SER A 243 12.46 15.47 15.46
CA SER A 243 13.07 14.25 15.99
C SER A 243 12.78 14.04 17.48
N GLU A 244 12.75 15.13 18.27
CA GLU A 244 12.44 15.08 19.69
C GLU A 244 11.00 14.65 20.01
N GLU A 245 10.06 14.82 19.05
CA GLU A 245 8.66 14.47 19.22
C GLU A 245 8.34 13.02 18.78
N LEU A 246 9.28 12.31 18.13
CA LEU A 246 9.05 10.94 17.67
C LEU A 246 8.65 10.01 18.81
N GLY A 247 9.34 10.08 19.95
CA GLY A 247 9.02 9.28 21.12
C GLY A 247 7.59 9.48 21.59
N LEU A 248 7.16 10.73 21.71
CA LEU A 248 5.80 11.06 22.12
C LEU A 248 4.73 10.55 21.16
N LEU A 249 5.01 10.63 19.85
CA LEU A 249 4.14 10.06 18.82
C LEU A 249 4.03 8.54 18.99
N LEU A 250 5.15 7.84 19.12
CA LEU A 250 5.16 6.37 19.23
C LEU A 250 4.48 5.89 20.52
N ASP A 251 4.70 6.58 21.64
CA ASP A 251 4.07 6.28 22.94
C ASP A 251 2.55 6.48 22.92
N GLY A 252 2.04 7.36 22.04
CA GLY A 252 0.62 7.59 21.84
C GLY A 252 -0.09 6.53 20.98
N LEU A 253 0.66 5.64 20.31
CA LEU A 253 0.07 4.61 19.46
C LEU A 253 -0.39 3.39 20.23
N LEU A 254 -1.56 2.88 19.90
CA LEU A 254 -2.12 1.67 20.49
C LEU A 254 -1.78 0.44 19.63
N LEU A 255 -1.03 -0.48 20.21
CA LEU A 255 -0.79 -1.79 19.58
C LEU A 255 -2.04 -2.65 19.69
N ARG A 256 -2.39 -3.33 18.59
CA ARG A 256 -3.47 -4.30 18.55
C ARG A 256 -2.93 -5.72 18.49
N ASP A 257 -3.57 -6.62 19.23
CA ASP A 257 -3.28 -8.04 19.11
C ASP A 257 -3.89 -8.58 17.81
N ALA A 258 -3.13 -9.40 17.10
CA ALA A 258 -3.58 -10.00 15.82
C ALA A 258 -4.74 -10.98 16.01
N ALA A 259 -4.92 -11.54 17.20
CA ALA A 259 -5.96 -12.51 17.54
C ALA A 259 -6.48 -12.30 18.96
N PHE A 260 -7.72 -12.73 19.17
CA PHE A 260 -8.32 -12.76 20.51
C PHE A 260 -7.79 -13.94 21.30
N THR A 261 -7.44 -13.69 22.56
CA THR A 261 -6.93 -14.72 23.48
C THR A 261 -7.97 -15.22 24.49
N LYS A 262 -9.09 -14.50 24.65
CA LYS A 262 -10.16 -14.85 25.62
C LYS A 262 -11.25 -15.67 24.94
N GLU A 263 -11.51 -16.89 25.40
CA GLU A 263 -12.50 -17.84 24.83
C GLU A 263 -13.93 -17.25 24.72
N ASN A 264 -14.39 -16.53 25.74
CA ASN A 264 -15.71 -15.90 25.71
C ASN A 264 -15.88 -14.83 24.60
N ILE A 265 -14.79 -14.12 24.27
CA ILE A 265 -14.79 -13.13 23.18
C ILE A 265 -14.75 -13.83 21.82
N ILE A 266 -13.99 -14.93 21.70
CA ILE A 266 -13.92 -15.76 20.51
C ILE A 266 -15.32 -16.28 20.16
N SER A 267 -16.04 -16.86 21.15
CA SER A 267 -17.40 -17.41 20.93
C SER A 267 -18.40 -16.35 20.50
N GLN A 268 -18.36 -15.15 21.10
CA GLN A 268 -19.25 -14.04 20.69
C GLN A 268 -18.94 -13.54 19.27
N LEU A 269 -17.68 -13.50 18.89
CA LEU A 269 -17.27 -13.13 17.53
C LEU A 269 -17.69 -14.17 16.50
N GLU A 270 -17.60 -15.45 16.81
CA GLU A 270 -18.05 -16.51 15.90
C GLU A 270 -19.55 -16.39 15.63
N ILE A 271 -20.38 -16.14 16.64
CA ILE A 271 -21.80 -15.89 16.45
C ILE A 271 -22.06 -14.69 15.53
N ILE A 272 -21.31 -13.58 15.71
CA ILE A 272 -21.47 -12.40 14.84
C ILE A 272 -20.99 -12.69 13.41
N ARG A 273 -19.91 -13.46 13.24
CA ARG A 273 -19.42 -13.88 11.91
C ARG A 273 -20.44 -14.76 11.20
N GLU A 274 -21.06 -15.72 11.88
CA GLU A 274 -22.12 -16.55 11.33
C GLU A 274 -23.34 -15.70 10.87
N GLN A 275 -23.68 -14.64 11.62
CA GLN A 275 -24.74 -13.71 11.22
C GLN A 275 -24.33 -12.89 9.97
N ILE A 276 -23.08 -12.48 9.86
CA ILE A 276 -22.54 -11.82 8.66
C ILE A 276 -22.59 -12.78 7.47
N ASP A 277 -22.12 -14.01 7.64
CA ASP A 277 -22.12 -15.04 6.59
C ASP A 277 -23.54 -15.34 6.08
N GLN A 278 -24.52 -15.35 6.99
CA GLN A 278 -25.92 -15.49 6.62
C GLN A 278 -26.44 -14.27 5.83
N ALA A 279 -26.11 -13.05 6.25
CA ALA A 279 -26.47 -11.83 5.53
C ALA A 279 -25.81 -11.77 4.14
N ASP A 280 -24.54 -12.17 4.02
CA ASP A 280 -23.82 -12.26 2.74
C ASP A 280 -24.49 -13.25 1.80
N ARG A 281 -24.95 -14.40 2.30
CA ARG A 281 -25.73 -15.38 1.52
C ARG A 281 -27.01 -14.76 0.99
N GLU A 282 -27.78 -14.06 1.83
CA GLU A 282 -29.02 -13.37 1.43
C GLU A 282 -28.77 -12.30 0.35
N ILE A 283 -27.66 -11.55 0.45
CA ILE A 283 -27.23 -10.60 -0.57
C ILE A 283 -26.95 -11.32 -1.90
N LEU A 284 -26.22 -12.43 -1.88
CA LEU A 284 -25.92 -13.20 -3.10
C LEU A 284 -27.16 -13.81 -3.72
N GLU A 285 -28.10 -14.31 -2.93
CA GLU A 285 -29.40 -14.82 -3.40
C GLU A 285 -30.24 -13.71 -4.03
N ALA A 286 -30.27 -12.51 -3.42
CA ALA A 286 -30.95 -11.35 -3.98
C ALA A 286 -30.31 -10.87 -5.31
N ILE A 287 -28.97 -10.90 -5.39
CA ILE A 287 -28.23 -10.60 -6.63
C ILE A 287 -28.58 -11.63 -7.71
N ASN A 288 -28.58 -12.93 -7.39
CA ASN A 288 -28.94 -13.98 -8.35
C ASN A 288 -30.38 -13.80 -8.85
N LEU A 289 -31.35 -13.58 -7.99
CA LEU A 289 -32.73 -13.28 -8.37
C LEU A 289 -32.80 -12.07 -9.32
N ARG A 290 -32.09 -11.00 -8.97
CA ARG A 290 -32.02 -9.79 -9.79
C ARG A 290 -31.44 -10.09 -11.19
N MET A 291 -30.37 -10.90 -11.28
CA MET A 291 -29.74 -11.23 -12.55
C MET A 291 -30.66 -12.08 -13.45
N ASN A 292 -31.41 -13.02 -12.88
CA ASN A 292 -32.43 -13.79 -13.62
C ASN A 292 -33.54 -12.87 -14.21
N LEU A 293 -33.93 -11.82 -13.46
CA LEU A 293 -34.88 -10.82 -13.96
C LEU A 293 -34.27 -9.94 -15.06
N VAL A 294 -32.97 -9.62 -14.96
CA VAL A 294 -32.23 -8.89 -16.00
C VAL A 294 -32.14 -9.66 -17.31
N GLU A 295 -31.92 -10.97 -17.24
CA GLU A 295 -31.93 -11.86 -18.41
C GLU A 295 -33.29 -11.81 -19.13
N LYS A 296 -34.39 -12.00 -18.40
CA LYS A 296 -35.76 -11.87 -18.93
C LYS A 296 -36.00 -10.51 -19.57
N ILE A 297 -35.54 -9.41 -18.95
CA ILE A 297 -35.63 -8.07 -19.54
C ILE A 297 -34.83 -8.02 -20.85
N GLY A 298 -33.68 -8.67 -20.91
CA GLY A 298 -32.85 -8.79 -22.11
C GLY A 298 -33.60 -9.45 -23.25
N GLU A 299 -34.28 -10.59 -22.99
CA GLU A 299 -35.13 -11.29 -23.96
C GLU A 299 -36.24 -10.40 -24.45
N TYR A 300 -37.02 -9.76 -23.58
CA TYR A 300 -38.10 -8.83 -23.96
C TYR A 300 -37.59 -7.67 -24.82
N LYS A 301 -36.46 -7.07 -24.47
CA LYS A 301 -35.88 -5.98 -25.27
C LYS A 301 -35.47 -6.45 -26.65
N LYS A 302 -34.86 -7.63 -26.75
CA LYS A 302 -34.46 -8.24 -28.02
C LYS A 302 -35.67 -8.49 -28.90
N GLU A 303 -36.71 -9.13 -28.38
CA GLU A 303 -37.95 -9.45 -29.12
C GLU A 303 -38.67 -8.20 -29.63
N ASN A 304 -38.59 -7.08 -28.90
CA ASN A 304 -39.25 -5.83 -29.23
C ASN A 304 -38.32 -4.78 -29.87
N ASN A 305 -37.11 -5.15 -30.25
CA ASN A 305 -36.10 -4.27 -30.84
C ASN A 305 -35.82 -3.01 -30.01
N VAL A 306 -35.70 -3.18 -28.68
CA VAL A 306 -35.45 -2.08 -27.73
C VAL A 306 -33.99 -2.09 -27.29
N ALA A 307 -33.35 -0.92 -27.27
CA ALA A 307 -31.97 -0.78 -26.83
C ALA A 307 -31.72 -1.28 -25.40
N ILE A 308 -30.57 -1.93 -25.17
CA ILE A 308 -30.16 -2.44 -23.87
C ILE A 308 -30.10 -1.31 -22.84
N PHE A 309 -29.41 -0.19 -23.17
CA PHE A 309 -29.25 0.95 -22.29
C PHE A 309 -30.37 1.96 -22.46
N GLN A 310 -31.05 2.30 -21.37
CA GLN A 310 -32.14 3.30 -21.31
C GLN A 310 -31.78 4.35 -20.23
N LEU A 311 -31.32 5.52 -20.66
CA LEU A 311 -30.83 6.58 -19.78
C LEU A 311 -31.85 7.06 -18.76
N SER A 312 -33.13 7.19 -19.13
CA SER A 312 -34.20 7.60 -18.23
C SER A 312 -34.39 6.62 -17.09
N ARG A 313 -34.38 5.32 -17.39
CA ARG A 313 -34.51 4.25 -16.40
C ARG A 313 -33.28 4.22 -15.47
N TRP A 314 -32.09 4.40 -16.03
CA TRP A 314 -30.85 4.47 -15.23
C TRP A 314 -30.89 5.60 -14.21
N LYS A 315 -31.28 6.81 -14.62
CA LYS A 315 -31.42 7.97 -13.73
C LYS A 315 -32.47 7.71 -12.63
N SER A 316 -33.62 7.13 -12.97
CA SER A 316 -34.67 6.78 -12.01
C SER A 316 -34.18 5.78 -10.96
N ILE A 317 -33.43 4.76 -11.37
CA ILE A 317 -32.84 3.77 -10.45
C ILE A 317 -31.86 4.48 -9.49
N PHE A 318 -30.98 5.31 -10.01
CA PHE A 318 -29.98 6.00 -9.20
C PHE A 318 -30.61 6.85 -8.10
N ASN A 319 -31.61 7.66 -8.45
CA ASN A 319 -32.25 8.56 -7.49
C ASN A 319 -32.98 7.79 -6.40
N SER A 320 -33.82 6.81 -6.77
CA SER A 320 -34.62 6.06 -5.81
C SER A 320 -33.76 5.22 -4.83
N ARG A 321 -32.59 4.72 -5.25
CA ARG A 321 -31.73 3.91 -4.37
C ARG A 321 -30.89 4.75 -3.42
N GLN A 322 -30.61 6.01 -3.76
CA GLN A 322 -30.01 6.95 -2.80
C GLN A 322 -30.99 7.27 -1.65
N GLU A 323 -32.29 7.41 -1.94
CA GLU A 323 -33.31 7.56 -0.91
C GLU A 323 -33.40 6.31 -0.01
N TRP A 324 -33.29 5.11 -0.59
CA TRP A 324 -33.25 3.87 0.20
C TRP A 324 -32.00 3.75 1.07
N ALA A 325 -30.84 4.21 0.56
CA ALA A 325 -29.62 4.26 1.34
C ALA A 325 -29.77 5.13 2.59
N GLU A 326 -30.42 6.31 2.45
CA GLU A 326 -30.73 7.18 3.60
C GLU A 326 -31.65 6.49 4.62
N GLN A 327 -32.71 5.85 4.17
CA GLN A 327 -33.65 5.16 5.04
C GLN A 327 -33.04 4.00 5.82
N LEU A 328 -32.02 3.36 5.23
CA LEU A 328 -31.29 2.24 5.81
C LEU A 328 -30.02 2.67 6.56
N ASN A 329 -29.75 3.98 6.69
CA ASN A 329 -28.52 4.52 7.26
C ASN A 329 -27.24 3.98 6.61
N LEU A 330 -27.28 3.73 5.29
CA LEU A 330 -26.12 3.31 4.51
C LEU A 330 -25.43 4.52 3.87
N ASP A 331 -24.10 4.41 3.71
CA ASP A 331 -23.33 5.40 2.98
C ASP A 331 -23.79 5.46 1.52
N LYS A 332 -24.15 6.67 1.04
CA LYS A 332 -24.70 6.88 -0.30
C LYS A 332 -23.71 6.55 -1.40
N ASP A 333 -22.44 6.91 -1.22
CA ASP A 333 -21.42 6.67 -2.23
C ASP A 333 -21.12 5.18 -2.34
N PHE A 334 -21.09 4.46 -1.22
CA PHE A 334 -20.98 3.01 -1.20
C PHE A 334 -22.13 2.33 -1.93
N VAL A 335 -23.39 2.73 -1.68
CA VAL A 335 -24.55 2.17 -2.39
C VAL A 335 -24.52 2.49 -3.87
N VAL A 336 -24.08 3.68 -4.25
CA VAL A 336 -23.89 4.08 -5.66
C VAL A 336 -22.85 3.19 -6.36
N ASP A 337 -21.76 2.86 -5.71
CA ASP A 337 -20.72 2.01 -6.29
C ASP A 337 -21.20 0.57 -6.49
N ILE A 338 -21.90 0.00 -5.53
CA ILE A 338 -22.58 -1.31 -5.68
C ILE A 338 -23.53 -1.28 -6.88
N LEU A 339 -24.36 -0.26 -7.00
CA LEU A 339 -25.32 -0.14 -8.11
C LEU A 339 -24.64 -0.01 -9.47
N ARG A 340 -23.50 0.67 -9.56
CA ARG A 340 -22.68 0.73 -10.78
C ARG A 340 -22.19 -0.65 -11.21
N LEU A 341 -21.64 -1.43 -10.25
CA LEU A 341 -21.20 -2.80 -10.52
C LEU A 341 -22.34 -3.70 -10.98
N LEU A 342 -23.50 -3.65 -10.28
CA LEU A 342 -24.69 -4.40 -10.66
C LEU A 342 -25.23 -3.97 -12.02
N HIS A 343 -25.12 -2.69 -12.39
CA HIS A 343 -25.52 -2.21 -13.70
C HIS A 343 -24.60 -2.68 -14.82
N GLN A 344 -23.27 -2.59 -14.60
CA GLN A 344 -22.29 -3.12 -15.56
C GLN A 344 -22.54 -4.60 -15.87
N GLN A 345 -22.75 -5.41 -14.83
CA GLN A 345 -23.09 -6.82 -14.98
C GLN A 345 -24.44 -7.01 -15.72
N SER A 346 -25.43 -6.16 -15.44
CA SER A 346 -26.75 -6.22 -16.11
C SER A 346 -26.63 -5.92 -17.62
N VAL A 347 -25.81 -4.94 -17.99
CA VAL A 347 -25.58 -4.62 -19.41
C VAL A 347 -24.87 -5.80 -20.09
N LYS A 348 -23.87 -6.39 -19.45
CA LYS A 348 -23.15 -7.56 -19.94
C LYS A 348 -24.10 -8.73 -20.19
N THR A 349 -24.93 -9.11 -19.21
CA THR A 349 -25.91 -10.21 -19.33
C THR A 349 -26.91 -9.96 -20.47
N GLN A 350 -27.46 -8.75 -20.58
CA GLN A 350 -28.37 -8.43 -21.70
C GLN A 350 -27.67 -8.50 -23.04
N THR A 351 -26.39 -8.09 -23.13
CA THR A 351 -25.59 -8.20 -24.37
C THR A 351 -25.38 -9.67 -24.74
N GLU A 352 -25.11 -10.54 -23.81
CA GLU A 352 -24.98 -11.98 -24.02
C GLU A 352 -26.28 -12.57 -24.56
N VAL A 353 -27.43 -12.20 -24.01
CA VAL A 353 -28.77 -12.60 -24.51
C VAL A 353 -29.00 -12.12 -25.96
N PHE A 354 -28.55 -10.92 -26.31
CA PHE A 354 -28.66 -10.39 -27.69
C PHE A 354 -27.81 -11.20 -28.67
N ASN A 355 -26.64 -11.67 -28.28
CA ASN A 355 -25.69 -12.38 -29.14
C ASN A 355 -26.02 -13.87 -29.31
N GLN A 356 -26.65 -14.55 -28.33
CA GLN A 356 -26.90 -15.99 -28.34
C GLN A 356 -27.77 -16.52 -29.52
N LYS A 357 -28.54 -15.68 -30.23
CA LYS A 357 -29.39 -16.14 -31.38
C LYS A 357 -28.73 -16.03 -32.74
N GLU A 358 -27.66 -15.33 -32.91
CA GLU A 358 -26.94 -15.29 -34.18
C GLU A 358 -26.22 -16.62 -34.49
N GLU A 359 -25.70 -17.28 -33.45
CA GLU A 359 -25.03 -18.60 -33.62
C GLU A 359 -26.01 -19.74 -34.02
N LYS A 360 -27.27 -19.70 -33.54
CA LYS A 360 -28.27 -20.74 -33.90
C LYS A 360 -28.79 -20.61 -35.35
N ASN A 361 -28.73 -19.41 -35.91
CA ASN A 361 -29.16 -19.22 -37.34
C ASN A 361 -28.04 -19.51 -38.35
N LEU A 362 -26.79 -19.54 -37.91
CA LEU A 362 -25.63 -19.92 -38.73
C LEU A 362 -25.45 -21.44 -38.80
N SER A 363 -25.90 -22.20 -37.81
CA SER A 363 -25.80 -23.67 -37.77
C SER A 363 -27.00 -24.41 -38.36
N SER A 364 -28.03 -23.70 -38.85
CA SER A 364 -29.22 -24.30 -39.50
C SER A 364 -29.26 -24.12 -41.02
N ASN A 365 -28.20 -23.57 -41.65
CA ASN A 365 -28.06 -23.37 -43.10
C ASN A 365 -26.89 -24.14 -43.71
N ASP A 366 -26.41 -25.21 -43.05
CA ASP A 366 -25.51 -26.20 -43.64
C ASP A 366 -26.23 -27.55 -43.88
#